data_a2b49102f9c7d365278699be6d95152a
#
_entry.id   a2b49102f9c7d365278699be6d95152a
#
_cell.length_a   1.000
_cell.length_b   1.000
_cell.length_c   1.000
_cell.angle_alpha   90.00
_cell.angle_beta   90.00
_cell.angle_gamma   90.00
#
_symmetry.space_group_name_H-M   'P 1'
#
loop_
_entity.id
_entity.type
_entity.pdbx_description
1 polymer ?
#
loop_
_entity_poly.entity_id
_entity_poly.type
_entity_poly.pdbx_seq_one_letter_code
_entity_poly.pdbx_strand_id
1 'polypeptide(L)'
;MDATCKVIVGTGSNCTSEAVEATKKAYDSGADGALVVVPYYNKPPQEGLYKHFSSIANSAKDLPLMLYNIPGRTGCNLSPDTVKKLMDFSNILSIKAASGRIEEVTELRAICGSELSVYSGDDSLLLPMLSVGAVGVVSVASHLVGLQLKEMIESFQIGKVSKALAIHEKLQPLFKALFMTTNPIPIKAALELSGWNVGNPRSPLSPLNDDMKKQLSFILKSL
;
A
#
# COMPACT_ATOMS: atom_id res chain seq x y z
N MET A 1 5.07 -26.87 -1.70
CA MET A 1 5.19 -25.56 -2.38
C MET A 1 6.21 -24.78 -1.57
N ASP A 2 7.38 -24.54 -2.14
CA ASP A 2 8.30 -23.57 -1.54
C ASP A 2 7.65 -22.19 -1.69
N ALA A 3 7.02 -21.74 -0.62
CA ALA A 3 6.38 -20.43 -0.61
C ALA A 3 7.47 -19.34 -0.60
N THR A 4 7.87 -18.92 -1.79
CA THR A 4 8.83 -17.81 -1.96
C THR A 4 8.19 -16.44 -1.68
N CYS A 5 6.88 -16.39 -1.50
CA CYS A 5 6.12 -15.16 -1.26
C CYS A 5 5.78 -15.01 0.21
N LYS A 6 6.03 -13.80 0.75
CA LYS A 6 5.62 -13.42 2.10
C LYS A 6 4.16 -12.99 2.15
N VAL A 7 3.47 -13.36 3.21
CA VAL A 7 2.07 -13.01 3.47
C VAL A 7 1.99 -11.90 4.50
N ILE A 8 1.56 -10.71 4.08
CA ILE A 8 1.34 -9.54 4.95
C ILE A 8 -0.16 -9.33 5.10
N VAL A 9 -0.66 -9.39 6.33
CA VAL A 9 -2.09 -9.33 6.64
C VAL A 9 -2.49 -7.93 7.09
N GLY A 10 -3.61 -7.40 6.57
CA GLY A 10 -4.18 -6.14 7.06
C GLY A 10 -4.85 -6.32 8.41
N THR A 11 -4.32 -5.68 9.46
CA THR A 11 -4.80 -5.82 10.85
C THR A 11 -5.23 -4.50 11.49
N GLY A 12 -5.14 -3.37 10.75
CA GLY A 12 -5.48 -2.05 11.29
C GLY A 12 -6.98 -1.86 11.54
N SER A 13 -7.30 -1.18 12.63
CA SER A 13 -8.63 -0.70 13.01
C SER A 13 -8.51 0.71 13.57
N ASN A 14 -9.63 1.44 13.63
CA ASN A 14 -9.69 2.74 14.35
C ASN A 14 -9.87 2.56 15.86
N CYS A 15 -9.93 1.32 16.35
CA CYS A 15 -9.92 0.93 17.75
C CYS A 15 -8.63 0.19 18.07
N THR A 16 -7.84 0.66 19.03
CA THR A 16 -6.54 0.09 19.38
C THR A 16 -6.64 -1.37 19.83
N SER A 17 -7.63 -1.70 20.67
CA SER A 17 -7.81 -3.08 21.15
C SER A 17 -8.15 -4.06 20.04
N GLU A 18 -8.96 -3.66 19.06
CA GLU A 18 -9.28 -4.49 17.89
C GLU A 18 -8.05 -4.71 16.99
N ALA A 19 -7.26 -3.65 16.74
CA ALA A 19 -6.03 -3.75 15.97
C ALA A 19 -4.98 -4.66 16.66
N VAL A 20 -4.87 -4.56 17.99
CA VAL A 20 -4.01 -5.46 18.80
C VAL A 20 -4.47 -6.90 18.69
N GLU A 21 -5.76 -7.16 18.85
CA GLU A 21 -6.32 -8.52 18.74
C GLU A 21 -6.13 -9.10 17.34
N ALA A 22 -6.42 -8.32 16.31
CA ALA A 22 -6.23 -8.73 14.91
C ALA A 22 -4.76 -9.02 14.59
N THR A 23 -3.82 -8.21 15.12
CA THR A 23 -2.39 -8.40 14.90
C THR A 23 -1.88 -9.66 15.60
N LYS A 24 -2.33 -9.95 16.83
CA LYS A 24 -2.03 -11.21 17.52
C LYS A 24 -2.55 -12.42 16.74
N LYS A 25 -3.80 -12.37 16.27
CA LYS A 25 -4.37 -13.44 15.45
C LYS A 25 -3.58 -13.68 14.16
N ALA A 26 -3.11 -12.61 13.50
CA ALA A 26 -2.24 -12.73 12.32
C ALA A 26 -0.92 -13.43 12.66
N TYR A 27 -0.28 -13.05 13.76
CA TYR A 27 0.94 -13.68 14.26
C TYR A 27 0.73 -15.17 14.55
N ASP A 28 -0.30 -15.51 15.32
CA ASP A 28 -0.64 -16.90 15.69
C ASP A 28 -1.01 -17.75 14.47
N SER A 29 -1.50 -17.12 13.39
CA SER A 29 -1.82 -17.79 12.12
C SER A 29 -0.60 -17.96 11.19
N GLY A 30 0.59 -17.54 11.60
CA GLY A 30 1.83 -17.69 10.83
C GLY A 30 1.99 -16.66 9.71
N ALA A 31 1.38 -15.46 9.80
CA ALA A 31 1.65 -14.37 8.87
C ALA A 31 3.11 -13.91 8.96
N ASP A 32 3.69 -13.51 7.83
CA ASP A 32 5.07 -12.99 7.77
C ASP A 32 5.17 -11.51 8.18
N GLY A 33 4.04 -10.80 8.24
CA GLY A 33 3.96 -9.41 8.66
C GLY A 33 2.53 -8.90 8.74
N ALA A 34 2.37 -7.70 9.31
CA ALA A 34 1.08 -7.02 9.37
C ALA A 34 1.13 -5.63 8.74
N LEU A 35 0.11 -5.29 7.97
CA LEU A 35 -0.14 -3.96 7.42
C LEU A 35 -1.16 -3.25 8.32
N VAL A 36 -0.73 -2.18 9.01
CA VAL A 36 -1.53 -1.49 10.01
C VAL A 36 -1.87 -0.09 9.51
N VAL A 37 -3.12 0.13 9.12
CA VAL A 37 -3.59 1.44 8.67
C VAL A 37 -3.76 2.39 9.85
N VAL A 38 -3.44 3.67 9.62
CA VAL A 38 -3.76 4.77 10.54
C VAL A 38 -5.25 4.72 10.90
N PRO A 39 -5.64 4.90 12.18
CA PRO A 39 -7.04 4.97 12.58
C PRO A 39 -7.84 5.93 11.70
N TYR A 40 -8.92 5.41 11.12
CA TYR A 40 -9.82 6.14 10.23
C TYR A 40 -11.00 6.72 11.02
N TYR A 41 -11.60 7.80 10.53
CA TYR A 41 -12.81 8.44 11.08
C TYR A 41 -12.57 9.26 12.35
N ASN A 42 -12.02 8.70 13.43
CA ASN A 42 -11.89 9.35 14.76
C ASN A 42 -10.69 10.31 14.89
N LYS A 43 -9.83 10.40 13.87
CA LYS A 43 -8.75 11.41 13.71
C LYS A 43 -7.91 11.66 14.96
N PRO A 44 -7.24 10.65 15.52
CA PRO A 44 -6.44 10.85 16.73
C PRO A 44 -5.28 11.82 16.49
N PRO A 45 -4.88 12.61 17.51
CA PRO A 45 -3.66 13.42 17.44
C PRO A 45 -2.41 12.54 17.39
N GLN A 46 -1.25 13.12 17.06
CA GLN A 46 0.00 12.37 16.89
C GLN A 46 0.40 11.54 18.13
N GLU A 47 0.16 12.06 19.33
CA GLU A 47 0.36 11.29 20.57
C GLU A 47 -0.54 10.05 20.65
N GLY A 48 -1.80 10.18 20.23
CA GLY A 48 -2.73 9.06 20.13
C GLY A 48 -2.30 8.03 19.09
N LEU A 49 -1.81 8.47 17.93
CA LEU A 49 -1.23 7.60 16.91
C LEU A 49 0.00 6.85 17.42
N TYR A 50 0.89 7.55 18.13
CA TYR A 50 2.06 6.91 18.74
C TYR A 50 1.63 5.81 19.72
N LYS A 51 0.71 6.09 20.65
CA LYS A 51 0.20 5.11 21.61
C LYS A 51 -0.50 3.93 20.93
N HIS A 52 -1.26 4.19 19.87
CA HIS A 52 -1.93 3.16 19.07
C HIS A 52 -0.93 2.18 18.47
N PHE A 53 0.02 2.68 17.69
CA PHE A 53 1.01 1.83 17.03
C PHE A 53 1.98 1.16 18.01
N SER A 54 2.36 1.83 19.10
CA SER A 54 3.19 1.27 20.17
C SER A 54 2.51 0.07 20.84
N SER A 55 1.21 0.17 21.10
CA SER A 55 0.42 -0.93 21.69
C SER A 55 0.39 -2.14 20.74
N ILE A 56 0.22 -1.90 19.44
CA ILE A 56 0.20 -2.95 18.43
C ILE A 56 1.60 -3.59 18.31
N ALA A 57 2.66 -2.79 18.21
CA ALA A 57 4.04 -3.28 18.13
C ALA A 57 4.41 -4.15 19.33
N ASN A 58 4.05 -3.74 20.53
CA ASN A 58 4.30 -4.50 21.77
C ASN A 58 3.49 -5.81 21.84
N SER A 59 2.37 -5.90 21.13
CA SER A 59 1.48 -7.06 21.21
C SER A 59 1.97 -8.29 20.43
N ALA A 60 2.84 -8.09 19.44
CA ALA A 60 3.40 -9.12 18.58
C ALA A 60 4.83 -8.72 18.16
N LYS A 61 5.77 -8.76 19.12
CA LYS A 61 7.13 -8.20 18.97
C LYS A 61 7.96 -8.86 17.86
N ASP A 62 7.67 -10.10 17.52
CA ASP A 62 8.40 -10.85 16.49
C ASP A 62 7.74 -10.73 15.11
N LEU A 63 6.55 -10.09 15.01
CA LEU A 63 5.86 -9.88 13.75
C LEU A 63 6.29 -8.55 13.11
N PRO A 64 6.89 -8.55 11.91
CA PRO A 64 7.17 -7.34 11.16
C PRO A 64 5.93 -6.50 10.89
N LEU A 65 5.98 -5.21 11.17
CA LEU A 65 4.88 -4.28 10.95
C LEU A 65 5.21 -3.31 9.81
N MET A 66 4.23 -3.12 8.94
CA MET A 66 4.19 -2.06 7.94
C MET A 66 3.12 -1.05 8.34
N LEU A 67 3.52 0.16 8.69
CA LEU A 67 2.60 1.27 8.92
C LEU A 67 1.90 1.62 7.61
N TYR A 68 0.64 2.07 7.66
CA TYR A 68 -0.06 2.49 6.46
C TYR A 68 -0.67 3.87 6.63
N ASN A 69 -0.08 4.87 5.98
CA ASN A 69 -0.52 6.25 6.00
C ASN A 69 -1.29 6.59 4.71
N ILE A 70 -2.60 6.83 4.84
CA ILE A 70 -3.49 7.18 3.72
C ILE A 70 -4.51 8.25 4.17
N PRO A 71 -4.10 9.51 4.35
CA PRO A 71 -4.96 10.57 4.89
C PRO A 71 -6.21 10.83 4.05
N GLY A 72 -6.18 10.57 2.74
CA GLY A 72 -7.35 10.68 1.86
C GLY A 72 -8.50 9.72 2.22
N ARG A 73 -8.21 8.63 2.95
CA ARG A 73 -9.22 7.66 3.43
C ARG A 73 -9.45 7.73 4.93
N THR A 74 -8.40 8.02 5.69
CA THR A 74 -8.48 8.03 7.16
C THR A 74 -8.90 9.38 7.72
N GLY A 75 -8.67 10.47 6.96
CA GLY A 75 -8.86 11.84 7.44
C GLY A 75 -7.79 12.29 8.43
N CYS A 76 -6.73 11.50 8.62
CA CYS A 76 -5.66 11.75 9.58
C CYS A 76 -4.31 11.37 8.96
N ASN A 77 -3.28 12.21 9.14
CA ASN A 77 -1.93 11.97 8.64
C ASN A 77 -1.01 11.53 9.78
N LEU A 78 -0.21 10.51 9.54
CA LEU A 78 0.88 10.08 10.41
C LEU A 78 2.13 10.87 10.03
N SER A 79 2.57 11.77 10.91
CA SER A 79 3.72 12.63 10.61
C SER A 79 5.04 11.86 10.59
N PRO A 80 6.03 12.30 9.78
CA PRO A 80 7.38 11.73 9.78
C PRO A 80 8.03 11.67 11.17
N ASP A 81 7.87 12.71 12.00
CA ASP A 81 8.38 12.73 13.37
C ASP A 81 7.76 11.62 14.24
N THR A 82 6.46 11.35 14.07
CA THR A 82 5.81 10.26 14.80
C THR A 82 6.30 8.89 14.31
N VAL A 83 6.51 8.73 13.01
CA VAL A 83 7.14 7.52 12.45
C VAL A 83 8.54 7.32 13.01
N LYS A 84 9.36 8.39 13.09
CA LYS A 84 10.70 8.31 13.68
C LYS A 84 10.69 7.79 15.10
N LYS A 85 9.79 8.29 15.94
CA LYS A 85 9.63 7.80 17.32
C LYS A 85 9.17 6.34 17.38
N LEU A 86 8.36 5.91 16.42
CA LEU A 86 7.88 4.52 16.35
C LEU A 86 8.98 3.53 15.93
N MET A 87 10.07 3.99 15.32
CA MET A 87 11.23 3.13 15.01
C MET A 87 12.01 2.65 16.25
N ASP A 88 11.71 3.15 17.44
CA ASP A 88 12.21 2.57 18.70
C ASP A 88 11.68 1.13 18.92
N PHE A 89 10.62 0.75 18.22
CA PHE A 89 10.10 -0.63 18.20
C PHE A 89 10.76 -1.40 17.05
N SER A 90 11.57 -2.40 17.38
CA SER A 90 12.40 -3.17 16.44
C SER A 90 11.60 -3.91 15.35
N ASN A 91 10.31 -4.12 15.54
CA ASN A 91 9.42 -4.76 14.57
C ASN A 91 8.69 -3.79 13.63
N ILE A 92 8.83 -2.48 13.80
CA ILE A 92 8.31 -1.49 12.84
C ILE A 92 9.38 -1.27 11.78
N LEU A 93 9.24 -1.96 10.62
CA LEU A 93 10.27 -2.03 9.59
C LEU A 93 9.96 -1.22 8.34
N SER A 94 8.70 -0.87 8.12
CA SER A 94 8.30 -0.27 6.86
C SER A 94 7.05 0.60 6.97
N ILE A 95 6.86 1.43 5.95
CA ILE A 95 5.65 2.25 5.79
C ILE A 95 5.15 2.17 4.34
N LYS A 96 3.84 1.94 4.17
CA LYS A 96 3.11 2.20 2.94
C LYS A 96 2.66 3.65 2.95
N ALA A 97 3.31 4.49 2.15
CA ALA A 97 3.02 5.90 2.02
C ALA A 97 2.03 6.15 0.87
N ALA A 98 0.84 6.62 1.21
CA ALA A 98 -0.25 6.92 0.28
C ALA A 98 -0.89 8.30 0.55
N SER A 99 -0.08 9.27 0.98
CA SER A 99 -0.51 10.66 1.15
C SER A 99 -0.60 11.44 -0.17
N GLY A 100 0.00 10.91 -1.24
CA GLY A 100 0.16 11.62 -2.52
C GLY A 100 1.26 12.68 -2.52
N ARG A 101 1.97 12.86 -1.41
CA ARG A 101 3.00 13.89 -1.21
C ARG A 101 4.39 13.29 -1.24
N ILE A 102 5.13 13.57 -2.31
CA ILE A 102 6.51 13.06 -2.50
C ILE A 102 7.46 13.69 -1.49
N GLU A 103 7.22 14.95 -1.10
CA GLU A 103 8.00 15.66 -0.09
C GLU A 103 8.02 14.91 1.24
N GLU A 104 6.89 14.33 1.64
CA GLU A 104 6.77 13.55 2.88
C GLU A 104 7.62 12.27 2.84
N VAL A 105 7.76 11.65 1.67
CA VAL A 105 8.66 10.50 1.48
C VAL A 105 10.11 10.94 1.61
N THR A 106 10.46 12.08 1.03
CA THR A 106 11.80 12.66 1.16
C THR A 106 12.14 12.97 2.62
N GLU A 107 11.18 13.53 3.37
CA GLU A 107 11.33 13.83 4.79
C GLU A 107 11.48 12.54 5.61
N LEU A 108 10.65 11.52 5.38
CA LEU A 108 10.80 10.20 6.01
C LEU A 108 12.18 9.61 5.78
N ARG A 109 12.68 9.68 4.53
CA ARG A 109 14.04 9.19 4.21
C ARG A 109 15.13 9.99 4.91
N ALA A 110 14.97 11.30 5.02
CA ALA A 110 15.95 12.17 5.68
C ALA A 110 16.07 11.88 7.18
N ILE A 111 14.93 11.66 7.88
CA ILE A 111 14.95 11.50 9.35
C ILE A 111 15.01 10.04 9.81
N CYS A 112 14.49 9.09 9.02
CA CYS A 112 14.50 7.67 9.35
C CYS A 112 15.68 6.89 8.72
N GLY A 113 16.33 7.46 7.71
CA GLY A 113 17.47 6.82 7.04
C GLY A 113 17.05 5.57 6.24
N SER A 114 17.97 4.62 6.11
CA SER A 114 17.77 3.35 5.40
C SER A 114 17.10 2.26 6.24
N GLU A 115 16.94 2.48 7.53
CA GLU A 115 16.36 1.51 8.45
C GLU A 115 14.86 1.33 8.25
N LEU A 116 14.16 2.39 7.76
CA LEU A 116 12.75 2.32 7.40
C LEU A 116 12.59 2.11 5.89
N SER A 117 12.00 0.99 5.49
CA SER A 117 11.63 0.74 4.09
C SER A 117 10.34 1.49 3.74
N VAL A 118 10.40 2.41 2.77
CA VAL A 118 9.23 3.16 2.29
C VAL A 118 8.69 2.52 1.02
N TYR A 119 7.42 2.15 1.01
CA TYR A 119 6.70 1.63 -0.16
C TYR A 119 5.67 2.65 -0.63
N SER A 120 5.55 2.85 -1.94
CA SER A 120 4.42 3.58 -2.50
C SER A 120 3.11 2.86 -2.21
N GLY A 121 2.08 3.59 -1.81
CA GLY A 121 0.71 3.10 -1.74
C GLY A 121 -0.13 3.44 -2.98
N ASP A 122 0.50 4.08 -3.97
CA ASP A 122 -0.10 4.55 -5.22
C ASP A 122 0.73 4.08 -6.42
N ASP A 123 0.09 3.35 -7.33
CA ASP A 123 0.74 2.80 -8.53
C ASP A 123 1.28 3.93 -9.43
N SER A 124 0.55 5.03 -9.58
CA SER A 124 0.93 6.15 -10.42
C SER A 124 2.12 6.95 -9.87
N LEU A 125 2.39 6.84 -8.58
CA LEU A 125 3.51 7.50 -7.91
C LEU A 125 4.72 6.57 -7.69
N LEU A 126 4.66 5.31 -8.13
CA LEU A 126 5.77 4.36 -7.92
C LEU A 126 7.11 4.91 -8.42
N LEU A 127 7.20 5.27 -9.69
CA LEU A 127 8.47 5.74 -10.27
C LEU A 127 8.98 7.05 -9.64
N PRO A 128 8.16 8.10 -9.46
CA PRO A 128 8.57 9.29 -8.72
C PRO A 128 9.03 8.99 -7.28
N MET A 129 8.37 8.08 -6.58
CA MET A 129 8.75 7.73 -5.20
C MET A 129 10.04 6.91 -5.14
N LEU A 130 10.34 6.07 -6.16
CA LEU A 130 11.64 5.42 -6.26
C LEU A 130 12.78 6.44 -6.35
N SER A 131 12.57 7.57 -7.05
CA SER A 131 13.60 8.63 -7.17
C SER A 131 13.92 9.34 -5.87
N VAL A 132 13.03 9.30 -4.89
CA VAL A 132 13.24 9.88 -3.55
C VAL A 132 13.46 8.81 -2.47
N GLY A 133 13.77 7.57 -2.88
CA GLY A 133 14.22 6.51 -1.98
C GLY A 133 13.16 5.52 -1.50
N ALA A 134 11.97 5.47 -2.11
CA ALA A 134 11.08 4.32 -1.91
C ALA A 134 11.71 3.06 -2.52
N VAL A 135 11.38 1.89 -1.96
CA VAL A 135 11.96 0.60 -2.37
C VAL A 135 11.03 -0.25 -3.23
N GLY A 136 9.75 0.13 -3.32
CA GLY A 136 8.75 -0.62 -4.06
C GLY A 136 7.34 -0.05 -3.89
N VAL A 137 6.33 -0.87 -4.14
CA VAL A 137 4.92 -0.48 -4.10
C VAL A 137 4.05 -1.55 -3.46
N VAL A 138 3.06 -1.15 -2.68
CA VAL A 138 1.93 -2.00 -2.28
C VAL A 138 0.77 -1.66 -3.22
N SER A 139 0.73 -2.37 -4.33
CA SER A 139 0.05 -2.03 -5.57
C SER A 139 -1.37 -2.59 -5.66
N VAL A 140 -2.24 -1.89 -6.35
CA VAL A 140 -3.51 -2.41 -6.88
C VAL A 140 -3.30 -3.01 -8.28
N ALA A 141 -2.53 -2.33 -9.13
CA ALA A 141 -2.29 -2.76 -10.51
C ALA A 141 -1.49 -4.07 -10.62
N SER A 142 -0.75 -4.46 -9.57
CA SER A 142 0.05 -5.70 -9.55
C SER A 142 -0.78 -6.98 -9.78
N HIS A 143 -2.07 -6.95 -9.49
CA HIS A 143 -2.98 -8.05 -9.81
C HIS A 143 -3.09 -8.34 -11.32
N LEU A 144 -2.75 -7.38 -12.17
CA LEU A 144 -2.82 -7.47 -13.64
C LEU A 144 -1.44 -7.36 -14.30
N VAL A 145 -0.59 -6.46 -13.79
CA VAL A 145 0.68 -6.06 -14.41
C VAL A 145 1.87 -6.18 -13.45
N GLY A 146 1.84 -7.16 -12.56
CA GLY A 146 2.86 -7.33 -11.52
C GLY A 146 4.28 -7.52 -12.09
N LEU A 147 4.43 -8.23 -13.21
CA LEU A 147 5.73 -8.42 -13.86
C LEU A 147 6.27 -7.11 -14.42
N GLN A 148 5.42 -6.27 -15.03
CA GLN A 148 5.82 -4.97 -15.56
C GLN A 148 6.21 -4.00 -14.44
N LEU A 149 5.50 -4.03 -13.29
CA LEU A 149 5.87 -3.24 -12.12
C LEU A 149 7.21 -3.68 -11.54
N LYS A 150 7.44 -4.99 -11.46
CA LYS A 150 8.74 -5.54 -11.05
C LYS A 150 9.86 -5.08 -11.98
N GLU A 151 9.66 -5.21 -13.30
CA GLU A 151 10.61 -4.76 -14.31
C GLU A 151 10.89 -3.26 -14.22
N MET A 152 9.88 -2.42 -13.94
CA MET A 152 10.04 -0.98 -13.71
C MET A 152 10.96 -0.71 -12.53
N ILE A 153 10.72 -1.36 -11.38
CA ILE A 153 11.53 -1.21 -10.16
C ILE A 153 12.96 -1.64 -10.42
N GLU A 154 13.17 -2.85 -10.96
CA GLU A 154 14.50 -3.39 -11.24
C GLU A 154 15.26 -2.51 -12.26
N SER A 155 14.58 -2.03 -13.31
CA SER A 155 15.19 -1.13 -14.30
C SER A 155 15.66 0.17 -13.66
N PHE A 156 14.84 0.76 -12.79
CA PHE A 156 15.22 1.96 -12.07
C PHE A 156 16.44 1.71 -11.16
N GLN A 157 16.43 0.63 -10.38
CA GLN A 157 17.48 0.28 -9.43
C GLN A 157 18.86 0.07 -10.09
N ILE A 158 18.88 -0.46 -11.32
CA ILE A 158 20.13 -0.65 -12.10
C ILE A 158 20.47 0.55 -13.00
N GLY A 159 19.83 1.71 -12.79
CA GLY A 159 20.12 2.95 -13.53
C GLY A 159 19.54 3.04 -14.93
N LYS A 160 18.72 2.08 -15.38
CA LYS A 160 18.01 2.12 -16.69
C LYS A 160 16.73 2.96 -16.60
N VAL A 161 16.88 4.24 -16.20
CA VAL A 161 15.78 5.15 -15.89
C VAL A 161 14.84 5.34 -17.09
N SER A 162 15.37 5.49 -18.31
CA SER A 162 14.54 5.62 -19.52
C SER A 162 13.64 4.41 -19.77
N LYS A 163 14.12 3.19 -19.45
CA LYS A 163 13.30 1.98 -19.56
C LYS A 163 12.20 1.97 -18.50
N ALA A 164 12.52 2.33 -17.26
CA ALA A 164 11.53 2.44 -16.18
C ALA A 164 10.46 3.49 -16.53
N LEU A 165 10.84 4.63 -17.10
CA LEU A 165 9.93 5.68 -17.57
C LEU A 165 9.00 5.18 -18.65
N ALA A 166 9.51 4.48 -19.65
CA ALA A 166 8.69 3.93 -20.75
C ALA A 166 7.62 2.94 -20.23
N ILE A 167 7.98 2.09 -19.24
CA ILE A 167 7.01 1.19 -18.59
C ILE A 167 5.97 2.00 -17.80
N HIS A 168 6.40 3.02 -17.06
CA HIS A 168 5.53 3.89 -16.29
C HIS A 168 4.50 4.61 -17.18
N GLU A 169 4.95 5.21 -18.28
CA GLU A 169 4.10 5.90 -19.25
C GLU A 169 3.09 4.94 -19.90
N LYS A 170 3.53 3.75 -20.29
CA LYS A 170 2.64 2.71 -20.84
C LYS A 170 1.54 2.29 -19.89
N LEU A 171 1.82 2.22 -18.56
CA LEU A 171 0.87 1.76 -17.56
C LEU A 171 -0.04 2.88 -17.00
N GLN A 172 0.24 4.15 -17.27
CA GLN A 172 -0.54 5.29 -16.77
C GLN A 172 -2.05 5.22 -17.07
N PRO A 173 -2.50 4.80 -18.28
CA PRO A 173 -3.93 4.65 -18.55
C PRO A 173 -4.58 3.63 -17.62
N LEU A 174 -3.90 2.50 -17.32
CA LEU A 174 -4.39 1.50 -16.40
C LEU A 174 -4.47 2.06 -14.96
N PHE A 175 -3.41 2.73 -14.48
CA PHE A 175 -3.40 3.30 -13.14
C PHE A 175 -4.57 4.26 -12.92
N LYS A 176 -4.86 5.14 -13.89
CA LYS A 176 -6.01 6.04 -13.85
C LYS A 176 -7.34 5.27 -13.86
N ALA A 177 -7.46 4.24 -14.70
CA ALA A 177 -8.67 3.45 -14.82
C ALA A 177 -8.99 2.67 -13.54
N LEU A 178 -7.99 2.15 -12.85
CA LEU A 178 -8.17 1.42 -11.58
C LEU A 178 -8.62 2.32 -10.42
N PHE A 179 -8.57 3.65 -10.60
CA PHE A 179 -9.06 4.64 -9.64
C PHE A 179 -10.12 5.58 -10.23
N MET A 180 -10.79 5.18 -11.34
CA MET A 180 -11.93 5.92 -11.88
C MET A 180 -13.11 6.01 -10.91
N THR A 181 -13.17 5.09 -9.97
CA THR A 181 -13.98 5.13 -8.76
C THR A 181 -13.24 4.43 -7.62
N THR A 182 -13.85 4.31 -6.46
CA THR A 182 -13.23 3.73 -5.26
C THR A 182 -12.71 2.30 -5.49
N ASN A 183 -11.41 2.08 -5.20
CA ASN A 183 -10.82 0.74 -5.05
C ASN A 183 -11.52 0.01 -3.87
N PRO A 184 -11.96 -1.29 -4.02
CA PRO A 184 -11.55 -2.25 -5.05
C PRO A 184 -12.52 -2.43 -6.21
N ILE A 185 -13.43 -1.51 -6.49
CA ILE A 185 -14.46 -1.69 -7.52
C ILE A 185 -13.83 -1.91 -8.91
N PRO A 186 -12.94 -1.01 -9.42
CA PRO A 186 -12.39 -1.18 -10.77
C PRO A 186 -11.48 -2.41 -10.88
N ILE A 187 -10.66 -2.70 -9.88
CA ILE A 187 -9.76 -3.86 -9.96
C ILE A 187 -10.52 -5.20 -9.98
N LYS A 188 -11.62 -5.32 -9.23
CA LYS A 188 -12.46 -6.53 -9.30
C LYS A 188 -13.08 -6.68 -10.68
N ALA A 189 -13.59 -5.60 -11.27
CA ALA A 189 -14.11 -5.62 -12.63
C ALA A 189 -13.02 -5.94 -13.67
N ALA A 190 -11.80 -5.41 -13.50
CA ALA A 190 -10.67 -5.72 -14.38
C ALA A 190 -10.27 -7.20 -14.33
N LEU A 191 -10.23 -7.78 -13.15
CA LEU A 191 -9.97 -9.21 -12.96
C LEU A 191 -11.05 -10.08 -13.59
N GLU A 192 -12.33 -9.72 -13.42
CA GLU A 192 -13.46 -10.41 -14.07
C GLU A 192 -13.33 -10.36 -15.60
N LEU A 193 -13.03 -9.18 -16.17
CA LEU A 193 -12.77 -8.99 -17.61
C LEU A 193 -11.55 -9.79 -18.11
N SER A 194 -10.62 -10.10 -17.22
CA SER A 194 -9.42 -10.91 -17.49
C SER A 194 -9.64 -12.41 -17.23
N GLY A 195 -10.88 -12.84 -16.94
CA GLY A 195 -11.26 -14.26 -16.78
C GLY A 195 -11.18 -14.80 -15.35
N TRP A 196 -10.92 -13.96 -14.35
CA TRP A 196 -10.86 -14.35 -12.95
C TRP A 196 -12.23 -14.21 -12.27
N ASN A 197 -12.74 -15.27 -11.68
CA ASN A 197 -13.97 -15.19 -10.89
C ASN A 197 -13.68 -14.68 -9.47
N VAL A 198 -13.72 -13.36 -9.29
CA VAL A 198 -13.45 -12.69 -8.01
C VAL A 198 -14.70 -12.18 -7.30
N GLY A 199 -15.87 -12.37 -7.91
CA GLY A 199 -17.18 -11.94 -7.39
C GLY A 199 -17.33 -10.42 -7.30
N ASN A 200 -18.48 -9.96 -6.85
CA ASN A 200 -18.78 -8.55 -6.67
C ASN A 200 -18.08 -7.94 -5.45
N PRO A 201 -17.91 -6.62 -5.41
CA PRO A 201 -17.56 -5.92 -4.17
C PRO A 201 -18.58 -6.19 -3.07
N ARG A 202 -18.12 -6.27 -1.82
CA ARG A 202 -19.03 -6.36 -0.67
C ARG A 202 -19.74 -5.04 -0.43
N SER A 203 -21.01 -5.09 0.01
CA SER A 203 -21.74 -3.89 0.44
C SER A 203 -20.96 -3.12 1.52
N PRO A 204 -21.01 -1.79 1.54
CA PRO A 204 -21.86 -0.88 0.76
C PRO A 204 -21.34 -0.53 -0.66
N LEU A 205 -20.26 -1.17 -1.12
CA LEU A 205 -19.74 -0.94 -2.46
C LEU A 205 -20.60 -1.67 -3.50
N SER A 206 -20.75 -1.06 -4.69
CA SER A 206 -21.48 -1.61 -5.83
C SER A 206 -20.53 -1.94 -6.99
N PRO A 207 -20.91 -2.86 -7.89
CA PRO A 207 -20.15 -3.11 -9.12
C PRO A 207 -20.02 -1.86 -10.00
N LEU A 208 -19.03 -1.85 -10.91
CA LEU A 208 -18.93 -0.85 -11.96
C LEU A 208 -20.17 -0.85 -12.84
N ASN A 209 -20.61 0.34 -13.29
CA ASN A 209 -21.61 0.47 -14.35
C ASN A 209 -21.04 0.04 -15.72
N ASP A 210 -21.92 -0.19 -16.68
CA ASP A 210 -21.55 -0.74 -18.00
C ASP A 210 -20.61 0.18 -18.80
N ASP A 211 -20.76 1.51 -18.69
CA ASP A 211 -19.92 2.44 -19.45
C ASP A 211 -18.49 2.47 -18.89
N MET A 212 -18.33 2.44 -17.57
CA MET A 212 -17.02 2.27 -16.93
C MET A 212 -16.39 0.92 -17.24
N LYS A 213 -17.18 -0.17 -17.31
CA LYS A 213 -16.70 -1.49 -17.71
C LYS A 213 -16.20 -1.50 -19.16
N LYS A 214 -16.91 -0.84 -20.08
CA LYS A 214 -16.47 -0.70 -21.48
C LYS A 214 -15.15 0.07 -21.57
N GLN A 215 -15.03 1.20 -20.87
CA GLN A 215 -13.79 1.98 -20.82
C GLN A 215 -12.64 1.16 -20.28
N LEU A 216 -12.83 0.44 -19.18
CA LEU A 216 -11.82 -0.42 -18.56
C LEU A 216 -11.40 -1.55 -19.53
N SER A 217 -12.37 -2.20 -20.19
CA SER A 217 -12.11 -3.25 -21.19
C SER A 217 -11.26 -2.74 -22.37
N PHE A 218 -11.51 -1.52 -22.85
CA PHE A 218 -10.71 -0.91 -23.89
C PHE A 218 -9.24 -0.73 -23.47
N ILE A 219 -9.02 -0.23 -22.25
CA ILE A 219 -7.68 -0.02 -21.69
C ILE A 219 -6.95 -1.36 -21.50
N LEU A 220 -7.63 -2.39 -20.99
CA LEU A 220 -7.03 -3.72 -20.78
C LEU A 220 -6.54 -4.35 -22.09
N LYS A 221 -7.22 -4.11 -23.22
CA LYS A 221 -6.83 -4.62 -24.53
C LYS A 221 -5.59 -3.92 -25.13
N SER A 222 -5.20 -2.76 -24.58
CA SER A 222 -4.05 -1.98 -25.05
C SER A 222 -2.77 -2.21 -24.26
N LEU A 223 -2.81 -3.04 -23.21
CA LEU A 223 -1.66 -3.40 -22.36
C LEU A 223 -0.78 -4.47 -23.02
#